data_efaf322aee4729ecf8d7578a011c6ce1
#
_entry.id   efaf322aee4729ecf8d7578a011c6ce1
#
_cell.length_a   1.000
_cell.length_b   1.000
_cell.length_c   1.000
_cell.angle_alpha   90.00
_cell.angle_beta   90.00
_cell.angle_gamma   90.00
#
_symmetry.space_group_name_H-M   'P 1'
#
loop_
_entity.id
_entity.type
_entity.pdbx_description
1 polymer ?
#
loop_
_entity_poly.entity_id
_entity_poly.type
_entity_poly.pdbx_seq_one_letter_code
_entity_poly.pdbx_strand_id
1 'polypeptide(L)'
;MKHALRTAAFALPLLVSTLAMAQLPGRHPHYIHALSDLRAAQWQIDHRRPEDGAMREDELVASDEVAAAIHSTTSAAAADAKDLGWNPPPDAPPAYDGRLHAAIDLLRAARADLALPEDDPMAVNQQRLAILRVDAAIHAAGRALGDARRVEDSRE
;
A
#
# COMPACT_ATOMS: atom_id res chain seq x y z
N MET A 1 -79.94 -3.58 2.83
CA MET A 1 -78.89 -2.74 3.45
C MET A 1 -77.59 -3.49 3.30
N LYS A 2 -76.75 -3.12 2.35
CA LYS A 2 -75.52 -3.83 1.98
C LYS A 2 -74.34 -2.90 2.29
N HIS A 3 -73.54 -3.24 3.30
CA HIS A 3 -72.32 -2.51 3.65
C HIS A 3 -71.16 -3.04 2.80
N ALA A 4 -70.62 -2.18 1.95
CA ALA A 4 -69.41 -2.47 1.18
C ALA A 4 -68.20 -2.09 2.02
N LEU A 5 -67.39 -3.08 2.40
CA LEU A 5 -66.05 -2.88 2.97
C LEU A 5 -65.10 -2.45 1.87
N ARG A 6 -64.52 -1.27 2.00
CA ARG A 6 -63.40 -0.81 1.16
C ARG A 6 -62.10 -1.18 1.85
N THR A 7 -61.40 -2.13 1.30
CA THR A 7 -60.03 -2.46 1.66
C THR A 7 -59.08 -1.48 1.02
N ALA A 8 -58.42 -0.64 1.84
CA ALA A 8 -57.36 0.23 1.42
C ALA A 8 -56.06 -0.57 1.37
N ALA A 9 -55.56 -0.77 0.17
CA ALA A 9 -54.23 -1.36 -0.04
C ALA A 9 -53.14 -0.30 0.20
N PHE A 10 -52.38 -0.43 1.29
CA PHE A 10 -51.22 0.36 1.57
C PHE A 10 -50.03 -0.14 0.72
N ALA A 11 -49.69 0.60 -0.30
CA ALA A 11 -48.47 0.37 -1.06
C ALA A 11 -47.30 0.89 -0.28
N LEU A 12 -46.45 0.01 0.23
CA LEU A 12 -45.18 0.31 0.88
C LEU A 12 -44.15 0.69 -0.22
N PRO A 13 -43.60 1.88 -0.23
CA PRO A 13 -42.50 2.18 -1.17
C PRO A 13 -41.27 1.42 -0.71
N LEU A 14 -40.79 0.48 -1.54
CA LEU A 14 -39.45 -0.11 -1.42
C LEU A 14 -38.42 1.01 -1.62
N LEU A 15 -37.82 1.45 -0.54
CA LEU A 15 -36.60 2.23 -0.55
C LEU A 15 -35.47 1.32 -1.07
N VAL A 16 -35.25 1.36 -2.38
CA VAL A 16 -34.02 0.83 -2.97
C VAL A 16 -32.91 1.73 -2.49
N SER A 17 -32.23 1.30 -1.42
CA SER A 17 -30.94 1.87 -1.04
C SER A 17 -29.97 1.56 -2.16
N THR A 18 -29.76 2.52 -3.05
CA THR A 18 -28.60 2.53 -3.94
C THR A 18 -27.37 2.59 -3.04
N LEU A 19 -26.77 1.42 -2.80
CA LEU A 19 -25.40 1.35 -2.32
C LEU A 19 -24.60 2.18 -3.32
N ALA A 20 -24.18 3.37 -2.88
CA ALA A 20 -23.15 4.12 -3.58
C ALA A 20 -21.94 3.19 -3.61
N MET A 21 -21.77 2.48 -4.73
CA MET A 21 -20.50 1.85 -5.07
C MET A 21 -19.53 3.00 -5.03
N ALA A 22 -18.73 3.08 -3.97
CA ALA A 22 -17.54 3.92 -3.96
C ALA A 22 -16.83 3.55 -5.26
N GLN A 23 -16.76 4.51 -6.19
CA GLN A 23 -16.12 4.29 -7.48
C GLN A 23 -14.67 3.95 -7.16
N LEU A 24 -14.35 2.67 -7.22
CA LEU A 24 -12.97 2.21 -7.18
C LEU A 24 -12.27 2.89 -8.35
N PRO A 25 -11.23 3.67 -8.10
CA PRO A 25 -10.55 4.40 -9.16
C PRO A 25 -9.90 3.40 -10.12
N GLY A 26 -10.41 3.31 -11.32
CA GLY A 26 -9.85 2.54 -12.42
C GLY A 26 -10.01 1.01 -12.31
N ARG A 27 -9.40 0.28 -13.28
CA ARG A 27 -9.50 -1.19 -13.39
C ARG A 27 -8.72 -1.94 -12.29
N HIS A 28 -7.55 -1.42 -11.90
CA HIS A 28 -6.64 -2.08 -10.97
C HIS A 28 -6.31 -1.17 -9.77
N PRO A 29 -7.17 -1.08 -8.75
CA PRO A 29 -6.98 -0.19 -7.60
C PRO A 29 -5.73 -0.53 -6.76
N HIS A 30 -5.18 -1.73 -6.92
CA HIS A 30 -4.03 -2.20 -6.18
C HIS A 30 -2.77 -1.32 -6.32
N TYR A 31 -2.56 -0.64 -7.46
CA TYR A 31 -1.43 0.28 -7.60
C TYR A 31 -1.49 1.45 -6.62
N ILE A 32 -2.67 1.95 -6.31
CA ILE A 32 -2.86 3.07 -5.39
C ILE A 32 -2.61 2.62 -3.95
N HIS A 33 -3.05 1.41 -3.58
CA HIS A 33 -2.74 0.80 -2.28
C HIS A 33 -1.23 0.57 -2.15
N ALA A 34 -0.61 -0.07 -3.12
CA ALA A 34 0.84 -0.26 -3.16
C ALA A 34 1.61 1.06 -3.03
N LEU A 35 1.18 2.13 -3.70
CA LEU A 35 1.80 3.45 -3.58
C LEU A 35 1.68 4.02 -2.17
N SER A 36 0.54 3.84 -1.51
CA SER A 36 0.34 4.27 -0.14
C SER A 36 1.30 3.57 0.81
N ASP A 37 1.39 2.24 0.70
CA ASP A 37 2.28 1.43 1.53
C ASP A 37 3.76 1.73 1.27
N LEU A 38 4.16 1.91 0.01
CA LEU A 38 5.52 2.29 -0.36
C LEU A 38 5.92 3.64 0.22
N ARG A 39 5.05 4.65 0.16
CA ARG A 39 5.29 5.97 0.75
C ARG A 39 5.42 5.89 2.27
N ALA A 40 4.56 5.10 2.91
CA ALA A 40 4.63 4.87 4.34
C ALA A 40 5.91 4.11 4.73
N ALA A 41 6.33 3.11 3.95
CA ALA A 41 7.59 2.39 4.15
C ALA A 41 8.79 3.32 4.03
N GLN A 42 8.82 4.16 3.00
CA GLN A 42 9.87 5.16 2.82
C GLN A 42 9.95 6.11 4.02
N TRP A 43 8.78 6.59 4.48
CA TRP A 43 8.73 7.43 5.65
C TRP A 43 9.34 6.75 6.88
N GLN A 44 9.04 5.46 7.11
CA GLN A 44 9.62 4.69 8.22
C GLN A 44 11.14 4.54 8.11
N ILE A 45 11.68 4.36 6.90
CA ILE A 45 13.12 4.25 6.68
C ILE A 45 13.81 5.59 6.92
N ASP A 46 13.25 6.67 6.37
CA ASP A 46 13.89 7.99 6.34
C ASP A 46 13.74 8.75 7.69
N HIS A 47 12.65 8.54 8.44
CA HIS A 47 12.38 9.23 9.70
C HIS A 47 13.04 8.53 10.89
N ARG A 48 14.28 8.87 11.11
CA ARG A 48 15.11 8.38 12.23
C ARG A 48 14.96 9.28 13.44
N ARG A 49 15.10 8.69 14.62
CA ARG A 49 15.28 9.47 15.84
C ARG A 49 16.71 10.01 15.92
N PRO A 50 16.95 11.15 16.56
CA PRO A 50 18.30 11.70 16.69
C PRO A 50 19.32 10.72 17.32
N GLU A 51 18.87 9.88 18.24
CA GLU A 51 19.68 8.87 18.92
C GLU A 51 20.10 7.68 18.02
N ASP A 52 19.41 7.46 16.90
CA ASP A 52 19.71 6.36 15.97
C ASP A 52 20.99 6.62 15.14
N GLY A 53 21.54 7.84 15.18
CA GLY A 53 22.73 8.23 14.42
C GLY A 53 22.51 8.40 12.92
N ALA A 54 23.57 8.35 12.11
CA ALA A 54 23.47 8.45 10.66
C ALA A 54 22.89 7.18 10.02
N MET A 55 22.23 7.31 8.85
CA MET A 55 21.79 6.16 8.06
C MET A 55 23.00 5.28 7.70
N ARG A 56 22.80 3.98 7.82
CA ARG A 56 23.77 2.98 7.39
C ARG A 56 23.61 2.66 5.91
N GLU A 57 24.61 2.04 5.32
CA GLU A 57 24.63 1.72 3.89
C GLU A 57 23.38 0.94 3.46
N ASP A 58 23.02 -0.11 4.20
CA ASP A 58 21.82 -0.92 3.87
C ASP A 58 20.50 -0.16 4.03
N GLU A 59 20.42 0.82 4.92
CA GLU A 59 19.24 1.70 5.02
C GLU A 59 19.15 2.67 3.85
N LEU A 60 20.29 3.21 3.39
CA LEU A 60 20.34 4.05 2.19
C LEU A 60 19.91 3.26 0.96
N VAL A 61 20.44 2.03 0.79
CA VAL A 61 20.03 1.13 -0.29
C VAL A 61 18.53 0.85 -0.22
N ALA A 62 17.99 0.59 0.97
CA ALA A 62 16.55 0.34 1.14
C ALA A 62 15.73 1.57 0.73
N SER A 63 16.11 2.78 1.15
CA SER A 63 15.42 4.02 0.78
C SER A 63 15.45 4.26 -0.74
N ASP A 64 16.61 4.09 -1.38
CA ASP A 64 16.76 4.26 -2.83
C ASP A 64 15.91 3.26 -3.62
N GLU A 65 15.86 2.00 -3.19
CA GLU A 65 15.04 0.97 -3.85
C GLU A 65 13.54 1.23 -3.66
N VAL A 66 13.10 1.74 -2.49
CA VAL A 66 11.72 2.16 -2.28
C VAL A 66 11.37 3.34 -3.19
N ALA A 67 12.24 4.33 -3.31
CA ALA A 67 12.01 5.46 -4.22
C ALA A 67 11.88 5.01 -5.67
N ALA A 68 12.72 4.06 -6.11
CA ALA A 68 12.64 3.45 -7.44
C ALA A 68 11.35 2.63 -7.63
N ALA A 69 10.89 1.91 -6.59
CA ALA A 69 9.62 1.19 -6.59
C ALA A 69 8.42 2.14 -6.74
N ILE A 70 8.41 3.25 -5.99
CA ILE A 70 7.38 4.30 -6.09
C ILE A 70 7.32 4.84 -7.52
N HIS A 71 8.46 5.14 -8.13
CA HIS A 71 8.52 5.62 -9.51
C HIS A 71 7.92 4.62 -10.50
N SER A 72 8.31 3.36 -10.42
CA SER A 72 7.80 2.29 -11.30
C SER A 72 6.32 2.03 -11.09
N THR A 73 5.85 2.00 -9.82
CA THR A 73 4.43 1.83 -9.49
C THR A 73 3.59 3.02 -9.97
N THR A 74 4.10 4.25 -9.83
CA THR A 74 3.45 5.46 -10.37
C THR A 74 3.32 5.37 -11.90
N SER A 75 4.35 4.89 -12.58
CA SER A 75 4.32 4.71 -14.04
C SER A 75 3.31 3.63 -14.47
N ALA A 76 3.22 2.52 -13.72
CA ALA A 76 2.20 1.49 -13.96
C ALA A 76 0.78 2.04 -13.73
N ALA A 77 0.57 2.75 -12.63
CA ALA A 77 -0.71 3.37 -12.31
C ALA A 77 -1.14 4.40 -13.35
N ALA A 78 -0.20 5.19 -13.87
CA ALA A 78 -0.47 6.16 -14.93
C ALA A 78 -0.83 5.47 -16.27
N ALA A 79 -0.16 4.37 -16.62
CA ALA A 79 -0.50 3.58 -17.80
C ALA A 79 -1.91 2.98 -17.69
N ASP A 80 -2.33 2.58 -16.48
CA ASP A 80 -3.68 2.08 -16.19
C ASP A 80 -4.70 3.19 -15.87
N ALA A 81 -4.39 4.45 -16.23
CA ALA A 81 -5.25 5.63 -16.08
C ALA A 81 -5.81 5.86 -14.65
N LYS A 82 -4.99 5.61 -13.61
CA LYS A 82 -5.37 5.81 -12.21
C LYS A 82 -5.42 7.28 -11.80
N ASP A 83 -6.32 7.57 -10.89
CA ASP A 83 -6.30 8.83 -10.14
C ASP A 83 -5.18 8.77 -9.08
N LEU A 84 -4.02 9.35 -9.41
CA LEU A 84 -2.88 9.44 -8.52
C LEU A 84 -3.08 10.40 -7.34
N GLY A 85 -4.16 11.17 -7.35
CA GLY A 85 -4.54 12.07 -6.25
C GLY A 85 -5.21 11.34 -5.09
N TRP A 86 -5.77 10.14 -5.33
CA TRP A 86 -6.35 9.33 -4.27
C TRP A 86 -5.24 8.62 -3.49
N ASN A 87 -5.27 8.74 -2.16
CA ASN A 87 -4.25 8.20 -1.27
C ASN A 87 -4.93 7.46 -0.10
N PRO A 88 -5.22 6.16 -0.26
CA PRO A 88 -5.80 5.36 0.81
C PRO A 88 -4.85 5.26 2.01
N PRO A 89 -5.35 4.91 3.21
CA PRO A 89 -4.47 4.59 4.32
C PRO A 89 -3.60 3.37 3.99
N PRO A 90 -2.39 3.27 4.56
CA PRO A 90 -1.55 2.08 4.43
C PRO A 90 -2.24 0.82 4.96
N ASP A 91 -2.01 -0.31 4.30
CA ASP A 91 -2.67 -1.60 4.63
C ASP A 91 -2.00 -2.32 5.82
N ALA A 92 -0.71 -2.04 6.08
CA ALA A 92 -0.02 -2.66 7.19
C ALA A 92 -0.32 -1.96 8.53
N PRO A 93 -0.59 -2.71 9.61
CA PRO A 93 -0.75 -2.13 10.93
C PRO A 93 0.55 -1.48 11.42
N PRO A 94 0.48 -0.48 12.31
CA PRO A 94 1.68 0.09 12.91
C PRO A 94 2.47 -1.00 13.65
N ALA A 95 3.74 -1.17 13.28
CA ALA A 95 4.60 -2.15 13.94
C ALA A 95 5.04 -1.64 15.32
N TYR A 96 4.95 -2.50 16.32
CA TYR A 96 5.43 -2.21 17.66
C TYR A 96 6.95 -2.40 17.80
N ASP A 97 7.58 -3.10 16.86
CA ASP A 97 8.96 -3.56 16.92
C ASP A 97 9.97 -2.62 16.27
N GLY A 98 9.57 -1.37 16.06
CA GLY A 98 10.44 -0.35 15.50
C GLY A 98 10.25 -0.11 14.00
N ARG A 99 10.86 1.01 13.53
CA ARG A 99 10.64 1.56 12.20
C ARG A 99 11.01 0.64 11.04
N LEU A 100 12.11 -0.14 11.16
CA LEU A 100 12.54 -1.04 10.07
C LEU A 100 11.62 -2.25 9.93
N HIS A 101 11.06 -2.79 11.03
CA HIS A 101 10.02 -3.82 10.96
C HIS A 101 8.76 -3.26 10.30
N ALA A 102 8.31 -2.07 10.71
CA ALA A 102 7.16 -1.40 10.10
C ALA A 102 7.38 -1.21 8.58
N ALA A 103 8.56 -0.76 8.17
CA ALA A 103 8.90 -0.61 6.77
C ALA A 103 8.83 -1.94 6.00
N ILE A 104 9.40 -3.01 6.57
CA ILE A 104 9.37 -4.34 5.93
C ILE A 104 7.94 -4.86 5.77
N ASP A 105 7.07 -4.66 6.76
CA ASP A 105 5.68 -5.11 6.68
C ASP A 105 4.88 -4.32 5.63
N LEU A 106 5.09 -3.00 5.56
CA LEU A 106 4.51 -2.16 4.51
C LEU A 106 5.03 -2.55 3.11
N LEU A 107 6.32 -2.84 2.97
CA LEU A 107 6.88 -3.32 1.71
C LEU A 107 6.29 -4.67 1.28
N ARG A 108 6.03 -5.57 2.22
CA ARG A 108 5.36 -6.85 1.94
C ARG A 108 3.91 -6.66 1.51
N ALA A 109 3.17 -5.72 2.13
CA ALA A 109 1.82 -5.38 1.72
C ALA A 109 1.82 -4.80 0.28
N ALA A 110 2.66 -3.82 0.00
CA ALA A 110 2.83 -3.25 -1.33
C ALA A 110 3.19 -4.32 -2.38
N ARG A 111 4.08 -5.27 -2.02
CA ARG A 111 4.43 -6.38 -2.90
C ARG A 111 3.25 -7.29 -3.21
N ALA A 112 2.41 -7.57 -2.22
CA ALA A 112 1.21 -8.39 -2.40
C ALA A 112 0.22 -7.72 -3.36
N ASP A 113 0.01 -6.42 -3.23
CA ASP A 113 -0.82 -5.64 -4.15
C ASP A 113 -0.24 -5.64 -5.57
N LEU A 114 1.06 -5.41 -5.71
CA LEU A 114 1.75 -5.43 -7.00
C LEU A 114 1.77 -6.83 -7.65
N ALA A 115 1.54 -7.90 -6.90
CA ALA A 115 1.48 -9.26 -7.45
C ALA A 115 0.11 -9.61 -8.05
N LEU A 116 -0.89 -8.74 -7.92
CA LEU A 116 -2.21 -8.95 -8.53
C LEU A 116 -2.13 -8.88 -10.07
N PRO A 117 -3.02 -9.59 -10.78
CA PRO A 117 -2.99 -9.64 -12.23
C PRO A 117 -3.13 -8.27 -12.89
N GLU A 118 -2.38 -8.05 -13.95
CA GLU A 118 -2.41 -6.87 -14.81
C GLU A 118 -2.49 -7.30 -16.27
N ASP A 119 -3.37 -6.69 -17.05
CA ASP A 119 -3.62 -7.04 -18.46
C ASP A 119 -3.11 -5.98 -19.46
N ASP A 120 -2.73 -4.78 -18.99
CA ASP A 120 -2.11 -3.76 -19.85
C ASP A 120 -0.61 -4.05 -20.04
N PRO A 121 -0.14 -4.30 -21.29
CA PRO A 121 1.26 -4.61 -21.56
C PRO A 121 2.26 -3.52 -21.12
N MET A 122 1.85 -2.25 -21.09
CA MET A 122 2.70 -1.15 -20.64
C MET A 122 2.78 -1.12 -19.11
N ALA A 123 1.67 -1.31 -18.43
CA ALA A 123 1.61 -1.38 -16.98
C ALA A 123 2.34 -2.63 -16.46
N VAL A 124 2.20 -3.80 -17.08
CA VAL A 124 2.87 -5.07 -16.70
C VAL A 124 4.38 -4.91 -16.59
N ASN A 125 5.02 -4.21 -17.52
CA ASN A 125 6.47 -4.02 -17.47
C ASN A 125 6.90 -3.18 -16.28
N GLN A 126 6.16 -2.11 -15.99
CA GLN A 126 6.42 -1.25 -14.83
C GLN A 126 6.09 -1.95 -13.52
N GLN A 127 5.02 -2.74 -13.48
CA GLN A 127 4.65 -3.58 -12.35
C GLN A 127 5.78 -4.57 -11.98
N ARG A 128 6.33 -5.29 -12.98
CA ARG A 128 7.44 -6.21 -12.74
C ARG A 128 8.67 -5.51 -12.21
N LEU A 129 8.99 -4.34 -12.75
CA LEU A 129 10.11 -3.53 -12.26
C LEU A 129 9.87 -3.07 -10.83
N ALA A 130 8.66 -2.62 -10.51
CA ALA A 130 8.29 -2.26 -9.14
C ALA A 130 8.46 -3.42 -8.17
N ILE A 131 8.00 -4.63 -8.52
CA ILE A 131 8.17 -5.85 -7.68
C ILE A 131 9.65 -6.12 -7.42
N LEU A 132 10.52 -6.05 -8.44
CA LEU A 132 11.96 -6.27 -8.28
C LEU A 132 12.58 -5.25 -7.30
N ARG A 133 12.17 -3.98 -7.39
CA ARG A 133 12.62 -2.91 -6.49
C ARG A 133 12.13 -3.13 -5.06
N VAL A 134 10.86 -3.52 -4.88
CA VAL A 134 10.32 -3.84 -3.56
C VAL A 134 11.06 -5.03 -2.93
N ASP A 135 11.33 -6.09 -3.69
CA ASP A 135 12.08 -7.23 -3.19
C ASP A 135 13.51 -6.81 -2.76
N ALA A 136 14.19 -5.96 -3.53
CA ALA A 136 15.50 -5.41 -3.19
C ALA A 136 15.45 -4.57 -1.91
N ALA A 137 14.43 -3.72 -1.76
CA ALA A 137 14.20 -2.91 -0.57
C ALA A 137 13.97 -3.77 0.69
N ILE A 138 13.15 -4.83 0.59
CA ILE A 138 12.91 -5.77 1.70
C ILE A 138 14.23 -6.42 2.15
N HIS A 139 15.05 -6.87 1.20
CA HIS A 139 16.34 -7.47 1.51
C HIS A 139 17.31 -6.49 2.17
N ALA A 140 17.39 -5.26 1.68
CA ALA A 140 18.25 -4.22 2.25
C ALA A 140 17.78 -3.82 3.66
N ALA A 141 16.50 -3.56 3.85
CA ALA A 141 15.94 -3.26 5.17
C ALA A 141 16.14 -4.41 6.17
N GLY A 142 16.03 -5.66 5.70
CA GLY A 142 16.31 -6.85 6.52
C GLY A 142 17.77 -6.95 6.97
N ARG A 143 18.74 -6.64 6.10
CA ARG A 143 20.16 -6.57 6.49
C ARG A 143 20.41 -5.44 7.48
N ALA A 144 19.87 -4.26 7.23
CA ALA A 144 19.97 -3.13 8.16
C ALA A 144 19.45 -3.47 9.56
N LEU A 145 18.33 -4.19 9.64
CA LEU A 145 17.76 -4.67 10.90
C LEU A 145 18.68 -5.69 11.61
N GLY A 146 19.27 -6.62 10.86
CA GLY A 146 20.23 -7.58 11.40
C GLY A 146 21.50 -6.92 11.94
N ASP A 147 21.99 -5.88 11.26
CA ASP A 147 23.15 -5.10 11.69
C ASP A 147 22.84 -4.30 12.96
N ALA A 148 21.66 -3.72 13.09
CA ALA A 148 21.25 -3.00 14.28
C ALA A 148 21.29 -3.92 15.52
N ARG A 149 20.74 -5.12 15.42
CA ARG A 149 20.75 -6.12 16.51
C ARG A 149 22.18 -6.54 16.92
N ARG A 150 23.07 -6.80 15.94
CA ARG A 150 24.47 -7.14 16.24
C ARG A 150 25.24 -6.07 17.01
N VAL A 151 24.92 -4.80 16.75
CA VAL A 151 25.53 -3.70 17.47
C VAL A 151 25.01 -3.57 18.90
N GLU A 152 23.72 -3.87 19.12
CA GLU A 152 23.13 -3.90 20.46
C GLU A 152 23.75 -5.02 21.30
N ASP A 153 23.81 -6.26 20.77
CA ASP A 153 24.40 -7.43 21.43
C ASP A 153 25.89 -7.24 21.78
N SER A 154 26.62 -6.42 21.02
CA SER A 154 28.04 -6.15 21.27
C SER A 154 28.31 -5.10 22.36
N ARG A 155 27.28 -4.42 22.86
CA ARG A 155 27.38 -3.39 23.90
C ARG A 155 27.02 -3.91 25.31
N GLU A 156 26.42 -5.10 25.39
CA GLU A 156 26.13 -5.83 26.63
C GLU A 156 27.32 -6.71 27.06
#